data_3aa484f621a0a13b9bb955997032f5c9
#
_entry.id   3aa484f621a0a13b9bb955997032f5c9
#
_cell.length_a   1.000
_cell.length_b   1.000
_cell.length_c   1.000
_cell.angle_alpha   90.00
_cell.angle_beta   90.00
_cell.angle_gamma   90.00
#
_symmetry.space_group_name_H-M   'P 1'
#
loop_
_entity.id
_entity.type
_entity.pdbx_description
1 polymer ?
#
loop_
_entity_poly.entity_id
_entity_poly.type
_entity_poly.pdbx_seq_one_letter_code
_entity_poly.pdbx_strand_id
1 'polypeptide(L)'
;MAGASWRIVSAITIATVDPGSGLLHPARQVVSPNRDERPPGTLPELIVVHSISLPPDEYGGPWIDRLFTNTLPPNAPDVHPFFATVMNLQVSSHLLIRRDGEFVQYVPFHLRAWHAGASSYCGRERCNDFSIGIELEGSDERAYEPAQYRALSQAIHALCRAYPSLSPERVAGHSDIAPGRKTDPGPAFDWPRLRALLRLTHG
;
A
#
# COMPACT_ATOMS: atom_id res chain seq x y z
N MET A 1 -34.70 34.67 -9.13
CA MET A 1 -33.54 34.70 -8.21
C MET A 1 -33.02 33.26 -8.11
N ALA A 2 -31.93 32.95 -8.83
CA ALA A 2 -31.34 31.62 -8.84
C ALA A 2 -30.29 31.55 -7.71
N GLY A 3 -30.58 30.73 -6.71
CA GLY A 3 -29.65 30.47 -5.61
C GLY A 3 -28.43 29.71 -6.07
N ALA A 4 -27.27 30.33 -6.02
CA ALA A 4 -25.98 29.67 -6.28
C ALA A 4 -25.73 28.65 -5.16
N SER A 5 -25.84 27.37 -5.50
CA SER A 5 -25.39 26.27 -4.65
C SER A 5 -23.85 26.28 -4.59
N TRP A 6 -23.30 26.80 -3.50
CA TRP A 6 -21.89 26.67 -3.17
C TRP A 6 -21.58 25.21 -2.88
N ARG A 7 -20.91 24.53 -3.81
CA ARG A 7 -20.32 23.22 -3.53
C ARG A 7 -19.25 23.47 -2.47
N ILE A 8 -19.46 22.88 -1.30
CA ILE A 8 -18.43 22.79 -0.26
C ILE A 8 -17.31 21.99 -0.89
N VAL A 9 -16.21 22.66 -1.22
CA VAL A 9 -14.94 21.99 -1.58
C VAL A 9 -14.51 21.29 -0.29
N SER A 10 -14.64 19.97 -0.25
CA SER A 10 -14.12 19.16 0.86
C SER A 10 -12.67 19.59 1.10
N ALA A 11 -12.38 20.02 2.32
CA ALA A 11 -11.00 20.33 2.72
C ALA A 11 -10.12 19.12 2.39
N ILE A 12 -9.06 19.35 1.63
CA ILE A 12 -8.08 18.31 1.32
C ILE A 12 -7.45 17.91 2.66
N THR A 13 -7.83 16.77 3.19
CA THR A 13 -7.22 16.25 4.41
C THR A 13 -5.80 15.80 4.07
N ILE A 14 -4.81 16.49 4.63
CA ILE A 14 -3.40 16.15 4.42
C ILE A 14 -3.08 14.89 5.23
N ALA A 15 -2.49 13.91 4.57
CA ALA A 15 -2.02 12.69 5.24
C ALA A 15 -0.86 13.00 6.20
N THR A 16 -0.96 12.47 7.42
CA THR A 16 0.08 12.57 8.46
C THR A 16 0.32 11.23 9.10
N VAL A 17 1.56 10.97 9.51
CA VAL A 17 1.93 9.76 10.25
C VAL A 17 2.36 10.17 11.65
N ASP A 18 1.77 9.57 12.66
CA ASP A 18 2.27 9.64 14.02
C ASP A 18 3.43 8.64 14.19
N PRO A 19 4.67 9.08 14.37
CA PRO A 19 5.81 8.17 14.45
C PRO A 19 5.81 7.30 15.72
N GLY A 20 5.11 7.72 16.79
CA GLY A 20 4.99 6.96 18.02
C GLY A 20 4.11 5.72 17.89
N SER A 21 2.94 5.88 17.30
CA SER A 21 2.01 4.77 17.03
C SER A 21 2.24 4.08 15.69
N GLY A 22 2.94 4.72 14.76
CA GLY A 22 3.11 4.24 13.38
C GLY A 22 1.82 4.28 12.56
N LEU A 23 0.83 5.10 12.96
CA LEU A 23 -0.47 5.18 12.29
C LEU A 23 -0.56 6.36 11.34
N LEU A 24 -1.21 6.13 10.20
CA LEU A 24 -1.55 7.14 9.20
C LEU A 24 -2.91 7.77 9.51
N HIS A 25 -3.02 9.09 9.39
CA HIS A 25 -4.26 9.84 9.46
C HIS A 25 -4.46 10.66 8.17
N PRO A 26 -5.65 10.59 7.54
CA PRO A 26 -6.73 9.69 7.88
C PRO A 26 -6.53 8.31 7.25
N ALA A 27 -6.72 7.25 8.01
CA ALA A 27 -6.78 5.89 7.48
C ALA A 27 -7.77 5.05 8.29
N ARG A 28 -8.54 4.21 7.61
CA ARG A 28 -9.34 3.17 8.25
C ARG A 28 -8.38 2.10 8.78
N GLN A 29 -8.48 1.78 10.06
CA GLN A 29 -7.62 0.82 10.71
C GLN A 29 -8.24 -0.58 10.67
N VAL A 30 -7.52 -1.55 10.08
CA VAL A 30 -7.90 -2.98 10.01
C VAL A 30 -6.68 -3.80 10.44
N VAL A 31 -6.64 -4.20 11.70
CA VAL A 31 -5.42 -4.78 12.29
C VAL A 31 -5.16 -6.18 11.74
N SER A 32 -4.03 -6.35 11.03
CA SER A 32 -3.55 -7.67 10.58
C SER A 32 -2.77 -8.40 11.67
N PRO A 33 -3.00 -9.72 11.87
CA PRO A 33 -2.15 -10.55 12.71
C PRO A 33 -0.80 -10.90 12.05
N ASN A 34 -0.69 -10.76 10.72
CA ASN A 34 0.49 -11.13 9.92
C ASN A 34 1.57 -10.04 10.00
N ARG A 35 2.11 -9.84 11.19
CA ARG A 35 3.12 -8.83 11.48
C ARG A 35 3.99 -9.26 12.64
N ASP A 36 5.17 -8.69 12.73
CA ASP A 36 6.11 -8.86 13.84
C ASP A 36 7.03 -7.63 13.98
N GLU A 37 7.95 -7.71 14.93
CA GLU A 37 8.96 -6.67 15.13
C GLU A 37 9.98 -6.69 13.99
N ARG A 38 10.49 -5.52 13.62
CA ARG A 38 11.66 -5.45 12.74
C ARG A 38 12.90 -5.97 13.47
N PRO A 39 13.90 -6.51 12.77
CA PRO A 39 15.17 -6.88 13.39
C PRO A 39 15.76 -5.69 14.17
N PRO A 40 16.40 -5.94 15.32
CA PRO A 40 16.98 -4.88 16.15
C PRO A 40 17.87 -3.92 15.36
N GLY A 41 17.66 -2.61 15.55
CA GLY A 41 18.41 -1.56 14.87
C GLY A 41 18.04 -1.33 13.41
N THR A 42 17.02 -2.03 12.88
CA THR A 42 16.55 -1.85 11.50
C THR A 42 15.44 -0.81 11.44
N LEU A 43 15.63 0.21 10.61
CA LEU A 43 14.64 1.24 10.30
C LEU A 43 14.02 0.97 8.93
N PRO A 44 12.81 1.51 8.65
CA PRO A 44 12.28 1.52 7.28
C PRO A 44 13.11 2.46 6.40
N GLU A 45 13.64 1.94 5.30
CA GLU A 45 14.53 2.66 4.39
C GLU A 45 14.05 2.62 2.94
N LEU A 46 13.03 1.80 2.65
CA LEU A 46 12.49 1.54 1.32
C LEU A 46 10.96 1.57 1.37
N ILE A 47 10.32 2.10 0.34
CA ILE A 47 8.88 1.94 0.11
C ILE A 47 8.69 1.03 -1.09
N VAL A 48 7.89 -0.03 -0.93
CA VAL A 48 7.57 -0.97 -2.00
C VAL A 48 6.11 -0.80 -2.40
N VAL A 49 5.91 -0.50 -3.68
CA VAL A 49 4.57 -0.37 -4.28
C VAL A 49 4.17 -1.72 -4.86
N HIS A 50 2.97 -2.14 -4.49
CA HIS A 50 2.33 -3.38 -4.93
C HIS A 50 1.02 -3.09 -5.64
N SER A 51 0.42 -4.13 -6.23
CA SER A 51 -0.98 -4.12 -6.64
C SER A 51 -1.70 -5.36 -6.14
N ILE A 52 -2.95 -5.17 -5.76
CA ILE A 52 -3.83 -6.25 -5.33
C ILE A 52 -5.26 -6.04 -5.81
N SER A 53 -5.87 -7.09 -6.31
CA SER A 53 -7.33 -7.18 -6.51
C SER A 53 -7.82 -8.56 -6.06
N LEU A 54 -8.97 -8.62 -5.41
CA LEU A 54 -9.56 -9.86 -4.94
C LEU A 54 -11.09 -9.84 -5.12
N PRO A 55 -11.62 -10.75 -5.97
CA PRO A 55 -10.90 -11.61 -6.93
C PRO A 55 -10.09 -10.82 -7.95
N PRO A 56 -9.27 -11.46 -8.80
CA PRO A 56 -8.49 -10.78 -9.82
C PRO A 56 -9.37 -9.87 -10.70
N ASP A 57 -8.94 -8.61 -10.89
CA ASP A 57 -9.63 -7.55 -11.64
C ASP A 57 -10.99 -7.10 -11.08
N GLU A 58 -11.35 -7.55 -9.90
CA GLU A 58 -12.50 -7.05 -9.15
C GLU A 58 -12.05 -6.13 -8.01
N TYR A 59 -12.75 -4.99 -7.87
CA TYR A 59 -12.39 -3.92 -6.94
C TYR A 59 -13.49 -3.67 -5.92
N GLY A 60 -13.12 -3.10 -4.79
CA GLY A 60 -14.02 -2.89 -3.67
C GLY A 60 -14.23 -4.16 -2.84
N GLY A 61 -15.26 -4.16 -2.03
CA GLY A 61 -15.61 -5.31 -1.20
C GLY A 61 -14.60 -5.60 -0.07
N PRO A 62 -14.82 -6.68 0.69
CA PRO A 62 -14.09 -6.96 1.92
C PRO A 62 -12.92 -7.93 1.76
N TRP A 63 -12.64 -8.41 0.53
CA TRP A 63 -11.80 -9.57 0.35
C TRP A 63 -10.33 -9.34 0.68
N ILE A 64 -9.80 -8.14 0.39
CA ILE A 64 -8.41 -7.78 0.74
C ILE A 64 -8.28 -7.70 2.26
N ASP A 65 -9.24 -7.07 2.94
CA ASP A 65 -9.28 -7.01 4.41
C ASP A 65 -9.30 -8.43 5.00
N ARG A 66 -10.14 -9.31 4.46
CA ARG A 66 -10.25 -10.71 4.90
C ARG A 66 -8.97 -11.52 4.67
N LEU A 67 -8.30 -11.32 3.53
CA LEU A 67 -7.01 -11.97 3.28
C LEU A 67 -5.98 -11.54 4.31
N PHE A 68 -5.80 -10.24 4.50
CA PHE A 68 -4.77 -9.70 5.40
C PHE A 68 -5.07 -9.91 6.90
N THR A 69 -6.31 -10.25 7.24
CA THR A 69 -6.71 -10.61 8.60
C THR A 69 -6.91 -12.11 8.84
N ASN A 70 -6.62 -12.96 7.84
CA ASN A 70 -6.83 -14.42 7.90
C ASN A 70 -8.29 -14.82 8.17
N THR A 71 -9.24 -14.04 7.66
CA THR A 71 -10.68 -14.23 7.86
C THR A 71 -11.44 -14.55 6.57
N LEU A 72 -10.73 -15.02 5.53
CA LEU A 72 -11.40 -15.57 4.36
C LEU A 72 -12.29 -16.74 4.78
N PRO A 73 -13.59 -16.72 4.42
CA PRO A 73 -14.48 -17.81 4.83
C PRO A 73 -14.11 -19.09 4.08
N PRO A 74 -14.35 -20.28 4.69
CA PRO A 74 -14.02 -21.58 4.06
C PRO A 74 -14.68 -21.79 2.68
N ASN A 75 -15.82 -21.17 2.45
CA ASN A 75 -16.54 -21.22 1.16
C ASN A 75 -16.16 -20.09 0.19
N ALA A 76 -15.11 -19.32 0.44
CA ALA A 76 -14.63 -18.31 -0.49
C ALA A 76 -14.35 -18.89 -1.91
N PRO A 77 -13.80 -20.12 -2.06
CA PRO A 77 -13.62 -20.72 -3.39
C PRO A 77 -14.93 -20.92 -4.18
N ASP A 78 -16.08 -21.01 -3.51
CA ASP A 78 -17.39 -21.08 -4.19
C ASP A 78 -17.79 -19.73 -4.79
N VAL A 79 -17.29 -18.62 -4.23
CA VAL A 79 -17.50 -17.27 -4.79
C VAL A 79 -16.61 -17.04 -6.01
N HIS A 80 -15.32 -17.38 -5.91
CA HIS A 80 -14.39 -17.31 -7.02
C HIS A 80 -13.24 -18.33 -6.83
N PRO A 81 -12.91 -19.15 -7.86
CA PRO A 81 -11.88 -20.21 -7.75
C PRO A 81 -10.50 -19.72 -7.30
N PHE A 82 -10.16 -18.46 -7.59
CA PHE A 82 -8.89 -17.86 -7.19
C PHE A 82 -8.66 -17.90 -5.68
N PHE A 83 -9.72 -17.85 -4.86
CA PHE A 83 -9.56 -17.90 -3.41
C PHE A 83 -8.92 -19.19 -2.92
N ALA A 84 -9.07 -20.31 -3.64
CA ALA A 84 -8.37 -21.55 -3.30
C ALA A 84 -6.84 -21.40 -3.31
N THR A 85 -6.31 -20.49 -4.10
CA THR A 85 -4.86 -20.24 -4.21
C THR A 85 -4.30 -19.36 -3.12
N VAL A 86 -5.14 -18.55 -2.45
CA VAL A 86 -4.70 -17.55 -1.48
C VAL A 86 -5.20 -17.77 -0.05
N MET A 87 -6.21 -18.62 0.15
CA MET A 87 -6.88 -18.78 1.46
C MET A 87 -5.98 -19.26 2.59
N ASN A 88 -4.86 -19.91 2.28
CA ASN A 88 -3.88 -20.39 3.26
C ASN A 88 -2.65 -19.47 3.37
N LEU A 89 -2.63 -18.35 2.66
CA LEU A 89 -1.52 -17.41 2.75
C LEU A 89 -1.63 -16.55 4.01
N GLN A 90 -0.53 -16.42 4.71
CA GLN A 90 -0.34 -15.48 5.81
C GLN A 90 0.52 -14.32 5.31
N VAL A 91 -0.15 -13.31 4.76
CA VAL A 91 0.47 -12.12 4.17
C VAL A 91 -0.22 -10.87 4.69
N SER A 92 0.45 -9.75 4.58
CA SER A 92 -0.10 -8.42 4.89
C SER A 92 0.64 -7.35 4.12
N SER A 93 0.11 -6.14 4.14
CA SER A 93 0.84 -4.92 3.78
C SER A 93 0.66 -3.89 4.90
N HIS A 94 1.45 -2.82 4.90
CA HIS A 94 1.22 -1.76 5.88
C HIS A 94 -0.02 -0.96 5.51
N LEU A 95 -0.16 -0.63 4.24
CA LEU A 95 -1.20 0.26 3.74
C LEU A 95 -1.80 -0.29 2.44
N LEU A 96 -3.11 -0.14 2.27
CA LEU A 96 -3.83 -0.27 1.01
C LEU A 96 -4.40 1.10 0.63
N ILE A 97 -4.32 1.44 -0.64
CA ILE A 97 -4.97 2.59 -1.25
C ILE A 97 -6.03 2.07 -2.21
N ARG A 98 -7.31 2.27 -1.86
CA ARG A 98 -8.44 1.88 -2.70
C ARG A 98 -8.52 2.73 -3.97
N ARG A 99 -9.34 2.32 -4.93
CA ARG A 99 -9.51 3.03 -6.22
C ARG A 99 -9.88 4.50 -6.07
N ASP A 100 -10.68 4.85 -5.08
CA ASP A 100 -11.10 6.22 -4.76
C ASP A 100 -10.07 7.04 -3.98
N GLY A 101 -8.98 6.40 -3.53
CA GLY A 101 -7.92 6.98 -2.72
C GLY A 101 -8.11 6.79 -1.21
N GLU A 102 -9.12 6.00 -0.76
CA GLU A 102 -9.24 5.64 0.66
C GLU A 102 -7.96 4.94 1.14
N PHE A 103 -7.49 5.35 2.31
CA PHE A 103 -6.42 4.66 3.02
C PHE A 103 -6.98 3.60 3.97
N VAL A 104 -6.47 2.37 3.86
CA VAL A 104 -6.73 1.29 4.82
C VAL A 104 -5.40 0.81 5.37
N GLN A 105 -5.18 0.93 6.67
CA GLN A 105 -3.95 0.52 7.31
C GLN A 105 -4.11 -0.79 8.06
N TYR A 106 -3.22 -1.76 7.78
CA TYR A 106 -3.23 -3.08 8.40
C TYR A 106 -2.12 -3.27 9.42
N VAL A 107 -0.95 -2.68 9.19
CA VAL A 107 0.23 -2.81 10.06
C VAL A 107 0.79 -1.43 10.35
N PRO A 108 1.05 -1.09 11.64
CA PRO A 108 1.78 0.13 12.00
C PRO A 108 3.15 0.19 11.31
N PHE A 109 3.55 1.35 10.83
CA PHE A 109 4.75 1.46 9.98
C PHE A 109 6.07 1.12 10.68
N HIS A 110 6.15 1.20 11.99
CA HIS A 110 7.34 0.80 12.74
C HIS A 110 7.48 -0.72 12.85
N LEU A 111 6.38 -1.49 12.68
CA LEU A 111 6.40 -2.94 12.64
C LEU A 111 6.78 -3.46 11.24
N ARG A 112 6.98 -4.76 11.14
CA ARG A 112 7.27 -5.47 9.90
C ARG A 112 6.00 -6.14 9.36
N ALA A 113 5.52 -5.71 8.20
CA ALA A 113 4.47 -6.42 7.45
C ALA A 113 5.10 -7.52 6.56
N TRP A 114 4.29 -8.50 6.18
CA TRP A 114 4.74 -9.66 5.38
C TRP A 114 4.27 -9.51 3.93
N HIS A 115 4.93 -8.62 3.15
CA HIS A 115 4.50 -8.25 1.79
C HIS A 115 5.49 -8.62 0.68
N ALA A 116 6.80 -8.67 0.97
CA ALA A 116 7.83 -8.77 -0.07
C ALA A 116 8.30 -10.20 -0.36
N GLY A 117 8.14 -11.14 0.59
CA GLY A 117 8.62 -12.51 0.45
C GLY A 117 10.14 -12.58 0.20
N ALA A 118 10.57 -13.55 -0.61
CA ALA A 118 11.97 -13.63 -1.07
C ALA A 118 12.24 -12.43 -1.99
N SER A 119 13.14 -11.55 -1.58
CA SER A 119 13.35 -10.26 -2.23
C SER A 119 14.71 -9.68 -1.89
N SER A 120 15.23 -8.81 -2.77
CA SER A 120 16.45 -8.06 -2.51
C SER A 120 16.38 -6.65 -3.12
N TYR A 121 17.03 -5.69 -2.48
CA TYR A 121 17.16 -4.33 -2.97
C TYR A 121 18.57 -3.81 -2.71
N CYS A 122 19.25 -3.36 -3.75
CA CYS A 122 20.64 -2.88 -3.70
C CYS A 122 21.59 -3.87 -2.98
N GLY A 123 21.42 -5.19 -3.23
CA GLY A 123 22.24 -6.24 -2.65
C GLY A 123 21.86 -6.65 -1.22
N ARG A 124 20.86 -6.03 -0.61
CA ARG A 124 20.33 -6.39 0.71
C ARG A 124 19.07 -7.24 0.55
N GLU A 125 19.09 -8.44 1.08
CA GLU A 125 17.97 -9.38 1.05
C GLU A 125 16.91 -9.09 2.11
N ARG A 126 15.75 -9.78 2.00
CA ARG A 126 14.66 -9.75 2.99
C ARG A 126 14.06 -8.35 3.15
N CYS A 127 13.59 -7.79 2.05
CA CYS A 127 13.04 -6.42 2.03
C CYS A 127 11.94 -6.15 3.07
N ASN A 128 11.18 -7.16 3.52
CA ASN A 128 10.24 -6.99 4.64
C ASN A 128 10.90 -6.33 5.86
N ASP A 129 12.17 -6.65 6.12
CA ASP A 129 12.85 -6.20 7.34
C ASP A 129 13.02 -4.67 7.37
N PHE A 130 13.23 -4.03 6.22
CA PHE A 130 13.56 -2.61 6.11
C PHE A 130 12.67 -1.81 5.14
N SER A 131 11.55 -2.38 4.70
CA SER A 131 10.63 -1.66 3.82
C SER A 131 9.25 -1.44 4.42
N ILE A 132 8.52 -0.51 3.81
CA ILE A 132 7.09 -0.28 4.00
C ILE A 132 6.40 -0.72 2.71
N GLY A 133 5.50 -1.70 2.78
CA GLY A 133 4.67 -2.14 1.65
C GLY A 133 3.40 -1.32 1.55
N ILE A 134 3.12 -0.79 0.36
CA ILE A 134 1.89 -0.08 0.04
C ILE A 134 1.23 -0.77 -1.14
N GLU A 135 0.05 -1.31 -0.92
CA GLU A 135 -0.79 -1.89 -1.97
C GLU A 135 -1.65 -0.82 -2.64
N LEU A 136 -1.75 -0.87 -3.94
CA LEU A 136 -2.79 -0.16 -4.69
C LEU A 136 -3.86 -1.17 -5.12
N GLU A 137 -5.12 -0.89 -4.83
CA GLU A 137 -6.20 -1.71 -5.36
C GLU A 137 -6.21 -1.62 -6.89
N GLY A 138 -5.81 -2.69 -7.56
CA GLY A 138 -5.55 -2.69 -8.99
C GLY A 138 -5.01 -4.02 -9.48
N SER A 139 -4.59 -4.02 -10.73
CA SER A 139 -3.91 -5.13 -11.38
C SER A 139 -2.86 -4.62 -12.37
N ASP A 140 -1.99 -5.50 -12.83
CA ASP A 140 -0.84 -5.18 -13.66
C ASP A 140 -1.21 -4.46 -14.96
N GLU A 141 -2.33 -4.86 -15.58
CA GLU A 141 -2.73 -4.42 -16.92
C GLU A 141 -3.78 -3.30 -16.93
N ARG A 142 -4.28 -2.91 -15.76
CA ARG A 142 -5.32 -1.87 -15.66
C ARG A 142 -4.78 -0.58 -15.08
N ALA A 143 -5.09 0.53 -15.76
CA ALA A 143 -4.69 1.86 -15.29
C ALA A 143 -5.20 2.14 -13.86
N TYR A 144 -4.33 2.73 -13.07
CA TYR A 144 -4.64 3.22 -11.73
C TYR A 144 -5.33 4.57 -11.79
N GLU A 145 -6.18 4.84 -10.81
CA GLU A 145 -6.96 6.07 -10.77
C GLU A 145 -6.10 7.28 -10.36
N PRO A 146 -6.40 8.47 -10.86
CA PRO A 146 -5.74 9.71 -10.42
C PRO A 146 -5.79 9.92 -8.90
N ALA A 147 -6.85 9.45 -8.23
CA ALA A 147 -7.00 9.52 -6.79
C ALA A 147 -5.94 8.67 -6.07
N GLN A 148 -5.61 7.48 -6.61
CA GLN A 148 -4.60 6.59 -6.03
C GLN A 148 -3.20 7.21 -6.11
N TYR A 149 -2.81 7.83 -7.22
CA TYR A 149 -1.51 8.51 -7.32
C TYR A 149 -1.38 9.69 -6.35
N ARG A 150 -2.47 10.47 -6.19
CA ARG A 150 -2.48 11.57 -5.19
C ARG A 150 -2.34 11.02 -3.77
N ALA A 151 -3.12 10.00 -3.42
CA ALA A 151 -3.06 9.36 -2.12
C ALA A 151 -1.67 8.73 -1.86
N LEU A 152 -1.12 8.01 -2.84
CA LEU A 152 0.21 7.41 -2.73
C LEU A 152 1.30 8.47 -2.50
N SER A 153 1.28 9.56 -3.26
CA SER A 153 2.21 10.68 -3.07
C SER A 153 2.08 11.29 -1.68
N GLN A 154 0.86 11.52 -1.19
CA GLN A 154 0.61 12.03 0.16
C GLN A 154 1.13 11.09 1.24
N ALA A 155 0.89 9.78 1.10
CA ALA A 155 1.39 8.78 2.04
C ALA A 155 2.92 8.74 2.07
N ILE A 156 3.58 8.76 0.90
CA ILE A 156 5.05 8.77 0.81
C ILE A 156 5.62 10.02 1.48
N HIS A 157 5.07 11.20 1.21
CA HIS A 157 5.53 12.43 1.87
C HIS A 157 5.31 12.41 3.39
N ALA A 158 4.17 11.88 3.86
CA ALA A 158 3.91 11.73 5.29
C ALA A 158 4.90 10.76 5.94
N LEU A 159 5.22 9.64 5.28
CA LEU A 159 6.20 8.67 5.73
C LEU A 159 7.61 9.26 5.79
N CYS A 160 8.06 9.98 4.76
CA CYS A 160 9.38 10.61 4.75
C CYS A 160 9.52 11.70 5.84
N ARG A 161 8.43 12.38 6.20
CA ARG A 161 8.45 13.31 7.34
C ARG A 161 8.55 12.60 8.68
N ALA A 162 7.87 11.47 8.85
CA ALA A 162 7.85 10.70 10.10
C ALA A 162 9.11 9.83 10.30
N TYR A 163 9.68 9.34 9.21
CA TYR A 163 10.84 8.44 9.20
C TYR A 163 11.96 9.03 8.34
N PRO A 164 12.92 9.77 8.91
CA PRO A 164 14.01 10.42 8.15
C PRO A 164 14.94 9.45 7.39
N SER A 165 14.86 8.16 7.68
CA SER A 165 15.56 7.10 6.94
C SER A 165 14.93 6.80 5.57
N LEU A 166 13.68 7.21 5.34
CA LEU A 166 12.99 7.10 4.06
C LEU A 166 13.30 8.31 3.16
N SER A 167 13.20 8.09 1.86
CA SER A 167 13.40 9.12 0.85
C SER A 167 12.47 8.86 -0.35
N PRO A 168 11.92 9.89 -1.01
CA PRO A 168 11.10 9.73 -2.21
C PRO A 168 11.83 9.04 -3.38
N GLU A 169 13.17 9.03 -3.38
CA GLU A 169 13.99 8.33 -4.36
C GLU A 169 14.07 6.83 -4.11
N ARG A 170 13.79 6.39 -2.87
CA ARG A 170 13.79 4.98 -2.47
C ARG A 170 12.39 4.38 -2.49
N VAL A 171 11.74 4.48 -3.66
CA VAL A 171 10.45 3.87 -3.96
C VAL A 171 10.63 2.93 -5.12
N ALA A 172 10.30 1.65 -4.92
CA ALA A 172 10.46 0.57 -5.90
C ALA A 172 9.16 -0.21 -6.07
N GLY A 173 9.00 -0.90 -7.18
CA GLY A 173 7.94 -1.89 -7.37
C GLY A 173 8.31 -3.24 -6.77
N HIS A 174 7.32 -4.08 -6.52
CA HIS A 174 7.59 -5.46 -6.10
C HIS A 174 8.39 -6.22 -7.17
N SER A 175 8.12 -5.96 -8.44
CA SER A 175 8.90 -6.50 -9.57
C SER A 175 10.38 -6.11 -9.53
N ASP A 176 10.72 -4.93 -8.99
CA ASP A 176 12.10 -4.47 -8.91
C ASP A 176 12.89 -5.21 -7.82
N ILE A 177 12.23 -5.60 -6.73
CA ILE A 177 12.85 -6.29 -5.59
C ILE A 177 12.73 -7.81 -5.65
N ALA A 178 11.92 -8.33 -6.56
CA ALA A 178 11.70 -9.77 -6.76
C ALA A 178 11.56 -10.12 -8.25
N PRO A 179 12.56 -9.75 -9.09
CA PRO A 179 12.49 -9.94 -10.54
C PRO A 179 12.30 -11.41 -10.91
N GLY A 180 11.47 -11.66 -11.93
CA GLY A 180 11.14 -13.01 -12.38
C GLY A 180 10.14 -13.77 -11.48
N ARG A 181 9.86 -13.28 -10.27
CA ARG A 181 8.89 -13.85 -9.34
C ARG A 181 7.62 -13.01 -9.21
N LYS A 182 7.75 -11.70 -9.34
CA LYS A 182 6.67 -10.73 -9.19
C LYS A 182 6.65 -9.74 -10.34
N THR A 183 5.45 -9.29 -10.69
CA THR A 183 5.19 -8.36 -11.79
C THR A 183 4.60 -7.05 -11.31
N ASP A 184 3.96 -7.06 -10.14
CA ASP A 184 3.28 -5.91 -9.56
C ASP A 184 4.24 -4.74 -9.22
N PRO A 185 3.81 -3.48 -9.37
CA PRO A 185 2.46 -3.01 -9.71
C PRO A 185 2.11 -3.08 -11.21
N GLY A 186 2.95 -3.72 -12.06
CA GLY A 186 2.71 -3.98 -13.46
C GLY A 186 2.97 -2.79 -14.41
N PRO A 187 2.91 -3.06 -15.73
CA PRO A 187 3.21 -2.06 -16.76
C PRO A 187 2.19 -0.92 -16.84
N ALA A 188 0.97 -1.11 -16.33
CA ALA A 188 -0.03 -0.06 -16.29
C ALA A 188 0.22 1.01 -15.20
N PHE A 189 1.21 0.80 -14.31
CA PHE A 189 1.57 1.78 -13.30
C PHE A 189 2.46 2.89 -13.89
N ASP A 190 2.00 4.13 -13.79
CA ASP A 190 2.68 5.32 -14.33
C ASP A 190 3.73 5.87 -13.34
N TRP A 191 4.94 5.30 -13.37
CA TRP A 191 6.08 5.75 -12.59
C TRP A 191 6.47 7.22 -12.85
N PRO A 192 6.50 7.73 -14.10
CA PRO A 192 6.73 9.15 -14.37
C PRO A 192 5.75 10.06 -13.64
N ARG A 193 4.47 9.71 -13.63
CA ARG A 193 3.42 10.45 -12.92
C ARG A 193 3.67 10.49 -11.41
N LEU A 194 3.94 9.33 -10.78
CA LEU A 194 4.27 9.29 -9.36
C LEU A 194 5.49 10.16 -9.05
N ARG A 195 6.57 10.02 -9.82
CA ARG A 195 7.78 10.82 -9.63
C ARG A 195 7.56 12.32 -9.80
N ALA A 196 6.67 12.73 -10.71
CA ALA A 196 6.28 14.13 -10.85
C ALA A 196 5.57 14.65 -9.59
N LEU A 197 4.63 13.87 -9.03
CA LEU A 197 3.92 14.23 -7.80
C LEU A 197 4.85 14.29 -6.59
N LEU A 198 5.83 13.39 -6.50
CA LEU A 198 6.78 13.37 -5.38
C LEU A 198 7.77 14.57 -5.40
N ARG A 199 7.99 15.19 -6.56
CA ARG A 199 8.80 16.44 -6.66
C ARG A 199 8.04 17.68 -6.24
N LEU A 200 6.71 17.62 -6.17
CA LEU A 200 5.91 18.75 -5.69
C LEU A 200 6.06 18.81 -4.17
N THR A 201 6.93 19.67 -3.68
CA THR A 201 7.00 19.99 -2.25
C THR A 201 5.68 20.64 -1.86
N HIS A 202 4.90 19.96 -1.05
CA HIS A 202 3.77 20.60 -0.39
C HIS A 202 4.36 21.49 0.71
N GLY A 203 4.46 22.80 0.42
CA GLY A 203 4.85 23.81 1.38
C GLY A 203 3.89 23.91 2.56
#